data_36dc8f17482142314af206acf5f6f491
#
_entry.id   36dc8f17482142314af206acf5f6f491
#
_cell.length_a   1.000
_cell.length_b   1.000
_cell.length_c   1.000
_cell.angle_alpha   90.00
_cell.angle_beta   90.00
_cell.angle_gamma   90.00
#
_symmetry.space_group_name_H-M   'P 1'
#
loop_
_entity.id
_entity.type
_entity.pdbx_description
1 polymer ?
#
loop_
_entity_poly.entity_id
_entity_poly.type
_entity_poly.pdbx_seq_one_letter_code
_entity_poly.pdbx_strand_id
1 'polypeptide(L)'
;QRCLPGEIAELGVHQGASARELNRLFPERKLYLFDTFQGFPEKALAAEAERNPSVRWKDAFQDTSVSQVLEQLPYPEQAVICAGYFPDSLPSAPPRFAFVHLDPDLYESVAQGLRIFWPLLVCGGVIFVHDYRSLQFPGAGQAVKEFCREHRLTPLPLPDLHGSALLVKQSEDS
;
A
#
# COMPACT_ATOMS: atom_id res chain seq x y z
N GLN A 1 25.11 11.21 -3.18
CA GLN A 1 23.86 10.48 -3.55
C GLN A 1 22.71 11.45 -3.37
N ARG A 2 21.96 11.81 -4.43
CA ARG A 2 20.77 12.65 -4.26
C ARG A 2 19.68 11.76 -3.68
N CYS A 3 19.33 11.95 -2.41
CA CYS A 3 18.10 11.39 -1.85
C CYS A 3 16.89 11.92 -2.63
N LEU A 4 16.00 11.05 -3.09
CA LEU A 4 14.72 11.47 -3.66
C LEU A 4 13.94 12.26 -2.60
N PRO A 5 13.35 13.41 -2.93
CA PRO A 5 12.45 14.11 -2.02
C PRO A 5 11.18 13.29 -1.83
N GLY A 6 10.40 13.61 -0.79
CA GLY A 6 9.10 12.98 -0.55
C GLY A 6 9.08 12.06 0.66
N GLU A 7 7.88 11.76 1.11
CA GLU A 7 7.60 10.97 2.30
C GLU A 7 7.42 9.49 1.94
N ILE A 8 7.13 8.67 2.94
CA ILE A 8 6.85 7.24 2.81
C ILE A 8 5.38 6.99 3.14
N ALA A 9 4.74 6.07 2.44
CA ALA A 9 3.40 5.61 2.77
C ALA A 9 3.31 4.08 2.79
N GLU A 10 2.39 3.57 3.60
CA GLU A 10 1.93 2.20 3.59
C GLU A 10 0.41 2.17 3.62
N LEU A 11 -0.20 1.43 2.72
CA LEU A 11 -1.62 1.12 2.70
C LEU A 11 -1.81 -0.38 2.96
N GLY A 12 -2.51 -0.71 4.06
CA GLY A 12 -2.58 -2.04 4.63
C GLY A 12 -1.43 -2.25 5.61
N VAL A 13 -1.67 -1.93 6.88
CA VAL A 13 -0.64 -1.91 7.94
C VAL A 13 -0.71 -3.14 8.83
N HIS A 14 -1.95 -3.63 9.09
CA HIS A 14 -2.23 -4.73 9.99
C HIS A 14 -1.53 -4.55 11.35
N GLN A 15 -0.64 -5.48 11.72
CA GLN A 15 0.12 -5.41 12.99
C GLN A 15 1.39 -4.55 12.91
N GLY A 16 1.72 -3.96 11.75
CA GLY A 16 2.82 -3.01 11.59
C GLY A 16 4.20 -3.64 11.38
N ALA A 17 4.28 -4.89 10.94
CA ALA A 17 5.58 -5.55 10.72
C ALA A 17 6.40 -4.83 9.63
N SER A 18 5.81 -4.54 8.49
CA SER A 18 6.41 -3.77 7.39
C SER A 18 6.58 -2.30 7.75
N ALA A 19 5.58 -1.69 8.42
CA ALA A 19 5.67 -0.32 8.94
C ALA A 19 6.91 -0.13 9.82
N ARG A 20 7.19 -1.08 10.71
CA ARG A 20 8.38 -1.05 11.57
C ARG A 20 9.68 -1.01 10.76
N GLU A 21 9.80 -1.84 9.73
CA GLU A 21 10.99 -1.86 8.89
C GLU A 21 11.12 -0.59 8.05
N LEU A 22 10.01 -0.09 7.49
CA LEU A 22 10.01 1.18 6.77
C LEU A 22 10.42 2.36 7.67
N ASN A 23 9.85 2.43 8.88
CA ASN A 23 10.19 3.46 9.87
C ASN A 23 11.68 3.40 10.27
N ARG A 24 12.22 2.18 10.46
CA ARG A 24 13.64 1.96 10.77
C ARG A 24 14.57 2.37 9.62
N LEU A 25 14.17 2.09 8.37
CA LEU A 25 14.99 2.37 7.18
C LEU A 25 15.00 3.84 6.79
N PHE A 26 13.92 4.59 7.12
CA PHE A 26 13.72 5.97 6.73
C PHE A 26 13.44 6.88 7.94
N PRO A 27 14.35 6.94 8.95
CA PRO A 27 14.10 7.65 10.22
C PRO A 27 13.86 9.15 10.07
N GLU A 28 14.27 9.72 8.94
CA GLU A 28 14.18 11.16 8.63
C GLU A 28 12.90 11.55 7.89
N ARG A 29 12.05 10.56 7.55
CA ARG A 29 10.84 10.77 6.74
C ARG A 29 9.59 10.52 7.55
N LYS A 30 8.53 11.25 7.24
CA LYS A 30 7.19 10.89 7.74
C LYS A 30 6.74 9.61 7.06
N LEU A 31 6.22 8.69 7.87
CA LEU A 31 5.61 7.45 7.44
C LEU A 31 4.09 7.55 7.62
N TYR A 32 3.38 7.67 6.51
CA TYR A 32 1.92 7.72 6.47
C TYR A 32 1.36 6.31 6.46
N LEU A 33 0.59 5.95 7.49
CA LEU A 33 0.05 4.60 7.74
C LEU A 33 -1.46 4.61 7.54
N PHE A 34 -1.91 4.01 6.43
CA PHE A 34 -3.32 3.93 6.05
C PHE A 34 -3.85 2.52 6.34
N ASP A 35 -4.78 2.40 7.26
CA ASP A 35 -5.47 1.17 7.59
C ASP A 35 -6.80 1.48 8.28
N THR A 36 -7.75 0.57 8.24
CA THR A 36 -8.97 0.65 9.05
C THR A 36 -8.68 0.38 10.51
N PHE A 37 -7.64 -0.42 10.81
CA PHE A 37 -7.33 -1.01 12.11
C PHE A 37 -8.50 -1.81 12.71
N GLN A 38 -9.36 -2.35 11.82
CA GLN A 38 -10.56 -3.11 12.16
C GLN A 38 -10.78 -4.30 11.20
N GLY A 39 -9.78 -4.63 10.36
CA GLY A 39 -9.89 -5.62 9.30
C GLY A 39 -10.61 -5.10 8.05
N PHE A 40 -11.03 -6.00 7.20
CA PHE A 40 -11.68 -5.64 5.95
C PHE A 40 -13.11 -5.11 6.15
N PRO A 41 -13.47 -3.97 5.54
CA PRO A 41 -14.85 -3.50 5.52
C PRO A 41 -15.77 -4.49 4.77
N GLU A 42 -16.99 -4.70 5.28
CA GLU A 42 -17.95 -5.62 4.65
C GLU A 42 -18.21 -5.30 3.17
N LYS A 43 -18.29 -4.01 2.83
CA LYS A 43 -18.47 -3.57 1.45
C LYS A 43 -17.32 -4.00 0.53
N ALA A 44 -16.09 -3.94 1.01
CA ALA A 44 -14.91 -4.36 0.26
C ALA A 44 -14.88 -5.88 0.06
N LEU A 45 -15.25 -6.64 1.10
CA LEU A 45 -15.38 -8.10 1.01
C LEU A 45 -16.49 -8.52 0.06
N ALA A 46 -17.63 -7.84 0.04
CA ALA A 46 -18.73 -8.11 -0.88
C ALA A 46 -18.28 -7.92 -2.35
N ALA A 47 -17.61 -6.82 -2.65
CA ALA A 47 -17.08 -6.54 -3.98
C ALA A 47 -16.01 -7.56 -4.42
N GLU A 48 -15.14 -7.99 -3.49
CA GLU A 48 -14.14 -9.02 -3.77
C GLU A 48 -14.79 -10.39 -3.99
N ALA A 49 -15.84 -10.75 -3.24
CA ALA A 49 -16.56 -12.01 -3.39
C ALA A 49 -17.27 -12.15 -4.75
N GLU A 50 -17.70 -11.05 -5.35
CA GLU A 50 -18.24 -11.04 -6.72
C GLU A 50 -17.16 -11.39 -7.76
N ARG A 51 -15.91 -10.96 -7.52
CA ARG A 51 -14.75 -11.25 -8.39
C ARG A 51 -14.16 -12.62 -8.13
N ASN A 52 -14.09 -13.00 -6.86
CA ASN A 52 -13.52 -14.25 -6.38
C ASN A 52 -14.46 -14.95 -5.38
N PRO A 53 -15.36 -15.82 -5.84
CA PRO A 53 -16.32 -16.52 -4.97
C PRO A 53 -15.69 -17.41 -3.89
N SER A 54 -14.37 -17.64 -3.95
CA SER A 54 -13.64 -18.43 -2.94
C SER A 54 -13.24 -17.61 -1.71
N VAL A 55 -13.46 -16.29 -1.70
CA VAL A 55 -13.14 -15.40 -0.57
C VAL A 55 -13.84 -15.83 0.72
N ARG A 56 -13.07 -15.97 1.80
CA ARG A 56 -13.53 -16.39 3.13
C ARG A 56 -12.82 -15.62 4.25
N TRP A 57 -12.57 -14.31 4.04
CA TRP A 57 -11.72 -13.50 4.95
C TRP A 57 -12.53 -12.55 5.83
N LYS A 58 -13.77 -12.90 6.17
CA LYS A 58 -14.69 -12.01 6.92
C LYS A 58 -14.09 -11.47 8.23
N ASP A 59 -13.32 -12.29 8.94
CA ASP A 59 -12.75 -11.92 10.23
C ASP A 59 -11.21 -11.78 10.17
N ALA A 60 -10.64 -11.65 8.96
CA ALA A 60 -9.21 -11.49 8.79
C ALA A 60 -8.74 -10.09 9.19
N PHE A 61 -7.51 -10.01 9.71
CA PHE A 61 -6.80 -8.77 10.04
C PHE A 61 -7.47 -7.86 11.06
N GLN A 62 -8.33 -8.44 11.95
CA GLN A 62 -8.97 -7.68 13.05
C GLN A 62 -8.08 -7.59 14.30
N ASP A 63 -7.01 -8.37 14.37
CA ASP A 63 -6.06 -8.47 15.47
C ASP A 63 -5.00 -7.36 15.43
N THR A 64 -5.45 -6.12 15.26
CA THR A 64 -4.60 -4.93 15.13
C THR A 64 -5.17 -3.74 15.88
N SER A 65 -4.32 -2.78 16.21
CA SER A 65 -4.71 -1.46 16.71
C SER A 65 -3.61 -0.43 16.46
N VAL A 66 -3.99 0.84 16.44
CA VAL A 66 -3.03 1.96 16.30
C VAL A 66 -1.96 1.91 17.39
N SER A 67 -2.33 1.62 18.65
CA SER A 67 -1.38 1.55 19.75
C SER A 67 -0.36 0.44 19.57
N GLN A 68 -0.79 -0.76 19.18
CA GLN A 68 0.10 -1.90 18.91
C GLN A 68 1.10 -1.58 17.80
N VAL A 69 0.66 -0.90 16.73
CA VAL A 69 1.54 -0.51 15.64
C VAL A 69 2.56 0.52 16.12
N LEU A 70 2.13 1.59 16.79
CA LEU A 70 3.04 2.64 17.29
C LEU A 70 4.08 2.11 18.28
N GLU A 71 3.72 1.17 19.15
CA GLU A 71 4.62 0.55 20.12
C GLU A 71 5.78 -0.24 19.46
N GLN A 72 5.59 -0.70 18.23
CA GLN A 72 6.61 -1.44 17.49
C GLN A 72 7.58 -0.56 16.69
N LEU A 73 7.20 0.71 16.45
CA LEU A 73 8.00 1.60 15.61
C LEU A 73 9.23 2.13 16.36
N PRO A 74 10.43 2.06 15.76
CA PRO A 74 11.64 2.68 16.32
C PRO A 74 11.54 4.21 16.48
N TYR A 75 10.79 4.88 15.61
CA TYR A 75 10.60 6.35 15.58
C TYR A 75 9.12 6.68 15.45
N PRO A 76 8.29 6.44 16.49
CA PRO A 76 6.84 6.62 16.41
C PRO A 76 6.42 8.08 16.14
N GLU A 77 7.26 9.07 16.49
CA GLU A 77 7.05 10.49 16.20
C GLU A 77 7.11 10.82 14.69
N GLN A 78 7.64 9.92 13.89
CA GLN A 78 7.62 10.03 12.43
C GLN A 78 6.36 9.43 11.80
N ALA A 79 5.58 8.65 12.53
CA ALA A 79 4.36 8.07 12.03
C ALA A 79 3.22 9.09 11.94
N VAL A 80 2.49 9.04 10.83
CA VAL A 80 1.24 9.77 10.61
C VAL A 80 0.14 8.75 10.41
N ILE A 81 -0.70 8.55 11.43
CA ILE A 81 -1.79 7.59 11.38
C ILE A 81 -2.96 8.17 10.58
N CYS A 82 -3.36 7.46 9.54
CA CYS A 82 -4.48 7.75 8.65
C CYS A 82 -5.53 6.63 8.82
N ALA A 83 -6.12 6.55 10.03
CA ALA A 83 -7.09 5.51 10.36
C ALA A 83 -8.41 5.71 9.63
N GLY A 84 -8.95 4.63 9.05
CA GLY A 84 -10.23 4.62 8.35
C GLY A 84 -10.15 3.98 6.98
N TYR A 85 -11.28 3.97 6.28
CA TYR A 85 -11.35 3.43 4.93
C TYR A 85 -10.61 4.32 3.94
N PHE A 86 -9.71 3.74 3.16
CA PHE A 86 -9.03 4.45 2.08
C PHE A 86 -9.95 4.49 0.84
N PRO A 87 -10.14 5.65 0.16
CA PRO A 87 -9.33 6.87 0.27
C PRO A 87 -9.87 7.94 1.24
N ASP A 88 -10.94 7.69 1.99
CA ASP A 88 -11.57 8.71 2.85
C ASP A 88 -10.62 9.17 3.98
N SER A 89 -9.67 8.30 4.37
CA SER A 89 -8.62 8.59 5.36
C SER A 89 -7.44 9.41 4.81
N LEU A 90 -7.45 9.76 3.51
CA LEU A 90 -6.37 10.56 2.92
C LEU A 90 -6.41 12.00 3.47
N PRO A 91 -5.27 12.58 3.89
CA PRO A 91 -5.20 13.98 4.27
C PRO A 91 -5.69 14.90 3.15
N SER A 92 -6.34 16.03 3.49
CA SER A 92 -6.84 17.00 2.51
C SER A 92 -5.74 17.61 1.62
N ALA A 93 -4.49 17.61 2.11
CA ALA A 93 -3.30 18.03 1.37
C ALA A 93 -2.21 16.96 1.54
N PRO A 94 -2.29 15.84 0.79
CA PRO A 94 -1.31 14.77 0.90
C PRO A 94 0.06 15.23 0.38
N PRO A 95 1.17 14.79 1.01
CA PRO A 95 2.49 15.12 0.51
C PRO A 95 2.81 14.37 -0.78
N ARG A 96 3.98 14.66 -1.36
CA ARG A 96 4.58 13.81 -2.39
C ARG A 96 5.30 12.65 -1.71
N PHE A 97 5.26 11.49 -2.35
CA PHE A 97 5.88 10.27 -1.82
C PHE A 97 7.09 9.84 -2.65
N ALA A 98 8.13 9.40 -1.98
CA ALA A 98 9.29 8.74 -2.60
C ALA A 98 9.09 7.22 -2.68
N PHE A 99 8.39 6.66 -1.70
CA PHE A 99 8.10 5.23 -1.64
C PHE A 99 6.70 5.00 -1.08
N VAL A 100 5.97 4.09 -1.70
CA VAL A 100 4.66 3.63 -1.25
C VAL A 100 4.65 2.11 -1.21
N HIS A 101 4.28 1.53 -0.07
CA HIS A 101 3.99 0.11 0.08
C HIS A 101 2.49 -0.10 -0.01
N LEU A 102 2.03 -0.90 -0.96
CA LEU A 102 0.63 -1.29 -1.13
C LEU A 102 0.46 -2.77 -0.77
N ASP A 103 -0.21 -3.02 0.34
CA ASP A 103 -0.50 -4.35 0.89
C ASP A 103 -1.93 -4.46 1.44
N PRO A 104 -2.96 -3.91 0.76
CA PRO A 104 -4.34 -3.98 1.22
C PRO A 104 -5.11 -5.19 0.66
N ASP A 105 -4.42 -6.18 0.11
CA ASP A 105 -4.89 -7.50 -0.38
C ASP A 105 -5.96 -7.45 -1.47
N LEU A 106 -7.04 -6.69 -1.28
CA LEU A 106 -8.23 -6.72 -2.13
C LEU A 106 -8.06 -5.91 -3.41
N TYR A 107 -8.65 -6.39 -4.50
CA TYR A 107 -8.57 -5.73 -5.82
C TYR A 107 -8.89 -4.24 -5.77
N GLU A 108 -10.03 -3.87 -5.19
CA GLU A 108 -10.48 -2.47 -5.19
C GLU A 108 -9.54 -1.57 -4.40
N SER A 109 -9.03 -2.06 -3.27
CA SER A 109 -8.11 -1.31 -2.43
C SER A 109 -6.75 -1.10 -3.12
N VAL A 110 -6.23 -2.12 -3.80
CA VAL A 110 -5.00 -2.00 -4.61
C VAL A 110 -5.22 -1.06 -5.78
N ALA A 111 -6.34 -1.19 -6.50
CA ALA A 111 -6.65 -0.33 -7.66
C ALA A 111 -6.78 1.15 -7.25
N GLN A 112 -7.46 1.44 -6.14
CA GLN A 112 -7.58 2.80 -5.60
C GLN A 112 -6.22 3.32 -5.11
N GLY A 113 -5.46 2.50 -4.41
CA GLY A 113 -4.10 2.83 -3.98
C GLY A 113 -3.21 3.26 -5.16
N LEU A 114 -3.19 2.47 -6.22
CA LEU A 114 -2.43 2.78 -7.43
C LEU A 114 -2.88 4.11 -8.07
N ARG A 115 -4.19 4.32 -8.27
CA ARG A 115 -4.73 5.53 -8.89
C ARG A 115 -4.41 6.81 -8.10
N ILE A 116 -4.40 6.72 -6.78
CA ILE A 116 -4.22 7.86 -5.89
C ILE A 116 -2.74 8.13 -5.64
N PHE A 117 -1.94 7.10 -5.35
CA PHE A 117 -0.53 7.32 -5.04
C PHE A 117 0.34 7.55 -6.28
N TRP A 118 -0.02 7.01 -7.44
CA TRP A 118 0.78 7.22 -8.66
C TRP A 118 0.99 8.71 -9.02
N PRO A 119 -0.04 9.57 -9.08
CA PRO A 119 0.16 10.99 -9.31
C PRO A 119 0.93 11.68 -8.18
N LEU A 120 0.82 11.22 -6.94
CA LEU A 120 1.52 11.77 -5.77
C LEU A 120 2.98 11.32 -5.67
N LEU A 121 3.39 10.31 -6.42
CA LEU A 121 4.77 9.84 -6.42
C LEU A 121 5.69 10.88 -7.07
N VAL A 122 6.89 11.08 -6.51
CA VAL A 122 7.93 11.88 -7.15
C VAL A 122 8.55 11.13 -8.33
N CYS A 123 9.19 11.83 -9.26
CA CYS A 123 9.99 11.20 -10.30
C CYS A 123 11.13 10.37 -9.68
N GLY A 124 11.30 9.14 -10.11
CA GLY A 124 12.19 8.13 -9.51
C GLY A 124 11.62 7.44 -8.28
N GLY A 125 10.45 7.87 -7.80
CA GLY A 125 9.75 7.23 -6.69
C GLY A 125 9.20 5.86 -7.08
N VAL A 126 8.89 5.04 -6.07
CA VAL A 126 8.55 3.63 -6.24
C VAL A 126 7.26 3.29 -5.51
N ILE A 127 6.38 2.56 -6.16
CA ILE A 127 5.31 1.80 -5.50
C ILE A 127 5.74 0.33 -5.46
N PHE A 128 5.80 -0.22 -4.26
CA PHE A 128 5.95 -1.66 -4.01
C PHE A 128 4.56 -2.23 -3.76
N VAL A 129 4.12 -3.18 -4.58
CA VAL A 129 2.82 -3.85 -4.40
C VAL A 129 3.07 -5.28 -3.96
N HIS A 130 2.59 -5.62 -2.76
CA HIS A 130 2.58 -6.97 -2.24
C HIS A 130 1.51 -7.82 -2.98
N ASP A 131 1.60 -9.13 -2.89
CA ASP A 131 0.64 -10.09 -3.45
C ASP A 131 0.38 -10.01 -4.98
N TYR A 132 1.27 -9.40 -5.75
CA TYR A 132 1.12 -9.30 -7.21
C TYR A 132 0.95 -10.68 -7.90
N ARG A 133 1.55 -11.75 -7.33
CA ARG A 133 1.42 -13.12 -7.83
C ARG A 133 0.77 -14.08 -6.81
N SER A 134 0.16 -13.54 -5.77
CA SER A 134 -0.49 -14.32 -4.73
C SER A 134 -1.66 -15.13 -5.32
N LEU A 135 -1.73 -16.41 -4.94
CA LEU A 135 -2.89 -17.25 -5.21
C LEU A 135 -3.99 -17.01 -4.18
N GLN A 136 -3.64 -16.49 -3.01
CA GLN A 136 -4.58 -16.16 -1.96
C GLN A 136 -5.34 -14.86 -2.28
N PHE A 137 -4.64 -13.85 -2.80
CA PHE A 137 -5.20 -12.53 -3.13
C PHE A 137 -5.04 -12.20 -4.63
N PRO A 138 -5.68 -12.95 -5.53
CA PRO A 138 -5.48 -12.80 -6.98
C PRO A 138 -5.94 -11.42 -7.50
N GLY A 139 -6.83 -10.76 -6.76
CA GLY A 139 -7.30 -9.41 -7.06
C GLY A 139 -6.19 -8.36 -7.08
N ALA A 140 -5.20 -8.48 -6.18
CA ALA A 140 -4.05 -7.57 -6.15
C ALA A 140 -3.28 -7.58 -7.49
N GLY A 141 -2.93 -8.76 -7.97
CA GLY A 141 -2.25 -8.92 -9.26
C GLY A 141 -3.07 -8.47 -10.46
N GLN A 142 -4.39 -8.64 -10.42
CA GLN A 142 -5.28 -8.15 -11.46
C GLN A 142 -5.29 -6.62 -11.51
N ALA A 143 -5.43 -5.95 -10.38
CA ALA A 143 -5.43 -4.49 -10.28
C ALA A 143 -4.13 -3.90 -10.85
N VAL A 144 -2.98 -4.46 -10.49
CA VAL A 144 -1.67 -4.02 -11.02
C VAL A 144 -1.59 -4.17 -12.53
N LYS A 145 -2.02 -5.32 -13.09
CA LYS A 145 -1.96 -5.57 -14.54
C LYS A 145 -2.85 -4.60 -15.31
N GLU A 146 -4.04 -4.31 -14.81
CA GLU A 146 -4.97 -3.37 -15.43
C GLU A 146 -4.43 -1.95 -15.39
N PHE A 147 -3.94 -1.50 -14.24
CA PHE A 147 -3.30 -0.20 -14.08
C PHE A 147 -2.08 -0.04 -15.00
N CYS A 148 -1.20 -1.04 -15.05
CA CYS A 148 -0.02 -1.01 -15.90
C CYS A 148 -0.37 -0.94 -17.39
N ARG A 149 -1.41 -1.65 -17.83
CA ARG A 149 -1.89 -1.59 -19.22
C ARG A 149 -2.42 -0.19 -19.57
N GLU A 150 -3.21 0.42 -18.68
CA GLU A 150 -3.78 1.76 -18.85
C GLU A 150 -2.68 2.82 -18.97
N HIS A 151 -1.66 2.72 -18.10
CA HIS A 151 -0.56 3.68 -18.03
C HIS A 151 0.68 3.31 -18.85
N ARG A 152 0.63 2.23 -19.64
CA ARG A 152 1.75 1.72 -20.48
C ARG A 152 3.02 1.43 -19.65
N LEU A 153 2.83 0.92 -18.44
CA LEU A 153 3.90 0.55 -17.52
C LEU A 153 4.21 -0.94 -17.59
N THR A 154 5.43 -1.30 -17.21
CA THR A 154 5.82 -2.70 -17.02
C THR A 154 6.15 -2.90 -15.54
N PRO A 155 5.40 -3.73 -14.82
CA PRO A 155 5.75 -4.05 -13.44
C PRO A 155 7.01 -4.90 -13.41
N LEU A 156 7.90 -4.63 -12.44
CA LEU A 156 9.08 -5.44 -12.17
C LEU A 156 8.75 -6.46 -11.06
N PRO A 157 8.51 -7.74 -11.40
CA PRO A 157 8.19 -8.74 -10.38
C PRO A 157 9.43 -9.09 -9.55
N LEU A 158 9.21 -9.32 -8.25
CA LEU A 158 10.25 -9.73 -7.31
C LEU A 158 10.14 -11.24 -7.00
N PRO A 159 11.27 -11.92 -6.76
CA PRO A 159 11.29 -13.35 -6.46
C PRO A 159 11.14 -13.60 -4.94
N ASP A 160 10.11 -13.02 -4.32
CA ASP A 160 9.74 -13.26 -2.93
C ASP A 160 8.61 -14.29 -2.81
N LEU A 161 8.27 -14.68 -1.58
CA LEU A 161 7.26 -15.73 -1.31
C LEU A 161 5.86 -15.35 -1.82
N HIS A 162 5.51 -14.07 -1.82
CA HIS A 162 4.18 -13.56 -2.18
C HIS A 162 4.16 -12.99 -3.61
N GLY A 163 5.32 -12.94 -4.27
CA GLY A 163 5.47 -12.49 -5.64
C GLY A 163 5.13 -11.02 -5.82
N SER A 164 5.73 -10.16 -5.03
CA SER A 164 5.53 -8.72 -5.09
C SER A 164 5.99 -8.10 -6.42
N ALA A 165 5.60 -6.86 -6.69
CA ALA A 165 6.05 -6.10 -7.85
C ALA A 165 6.41 -4.66 -7.51
N LEU A 166 7.35 -4.09 -8.27
CA LEU A 166 7.72 -2.69 -8.22
C LEU A 166 7.17 -1.95 -9.45
N LEU A 167 6.66 -0.74 -9.22
CA LEU A 167 6.37 0.26 -10.23
C LEU A 167 7.23 1.49 -9.96
N VAL A 168 8.04 1.88 -10.92
CA VAL A 168 8.94 3.04 -10.82
C VAL A 168 8.40 4.18 -11.67
N LYS A 169 8.19 5.35 -11.07
CA LYS A 169 7.76 6.54 -11.82
C LYS A 169 8.95 7.15 -12.54
N GLN A 170 8.93 7.06 -13.86
CA GLN A 170 9.92 7.72 -14.71
C GLN A 170 9.58 9.20 -14.90
N SER A 171 10.54 10.01 -15.37
CA SER A 171 10.27 11.39 -15.78
C SER A 171 9.31 11.42 -16.98
N GLU A 172 8.42 12.41 -17.04
CA GLU A 172 7.47 12.58 -18.16
C GLU A 172 8.16 12.96 -19.48
N ASP A 173 9.48 13.10 -19.49
CA ASP A 173 10.32 13.49 -20.65
C ASP A 173 10.98 12.27 -21.34
N SER A 174 10.22 11.18 -21.56
CA SER A 174 10.73 10.04 -22.32
C SER A 174 9.75 9.61 -23.41
#